data_1cac75de688950b9d48d2ffbb3800ccf
#
_entry.id   1cac75de688950b9d48d2ffbb3800ccf
#
_cell.length_a   1.000
_cell.length_b   1.000
_cell.length_c   1.000
_cell.angle_alpha   90.00
_cell.angle_beta   90.00
_cell.angle_gamma   90.00
#
_symmetry.space_group_name_H-M   'P 1'
#
loop_
_entity.id
_entity.type
_entity.pdbx_description
1 polymer ?
#
loop_
_entity_poly.entity_id
_entity_poly.type
_entity_poly.pdbx_seq_one_letter_code
_entity_poly.pdbx_strand_id
1 'polypeptide(L)'
;MRKQKGFSLIELLIVVAIILIIAAIAIPNLLRARISANESSAASSIRTINTGQVSYYSTYPAQGYSANATALANLGPPAITGCPAGGPVFTAACLIDWNLSQATTVALNKSGYYFGVTSTSAAAPYLQYTVSGAAAAFNQTGVRGFCSNEDGVIHANPSFNAAPTVTSAVCASAAWPQL
;
A
#
# COMPACT_ATOMS: atom_id res chain seq x y z
N MET A 1 -38.32 20.87 45.61
CA MET A 1 -38.39 19.95 44.47
C MET A 1 -37.97 20.70 43.21
N ARG A 2 -36.87 20.30 42.53
CA ARG A 2 -36.49 20.91 41.26
C ARG A 2 -37.40 20.37 40.14
N LYS A 3 -38.13 21.29 39.47
CA LYS A 3 -38.96 20.95 38.30
C LYS A 3 -38.02 20.52 37.17
N GLN A 4 -38.07 19.27 36.77
CA GLN A 4 -37.38 18.76 35.54
C GLN A 4 -38.14 19.34 34.34
N LYS A 5 -37.42 20.12 33.50
CA LYS A 5 -37.94 20.54 32.20
C LYS A 5 -37.77 19.39 31.21
N GLY A 6 -38.88 18.87 30.69
CA GLY A 6 -38.87 17.86 29.64
C GLY A 6 -38.41 18.44 28.31
N PHE A 7 -37.74 17.63 27.48
CA PHE A 7 -37.32 17.98 26.11
C PHE A 7 -38.55 17.96 25.18
N SER A 8 -38.68 18.95 24.31
CA SER A 8 -39.78 18.98 23.33
C SER A 8 -39.44 18.03 22.17
N LEU A 9 -40.44 17.28 21.65
CA LEU A 9 -40.30 16.42 20.49
C LEU A 9 -39.83 17.19 19.26
N ILE A 10 -40.26 18.44 19.10
CA ILE A 10 -39.87 19.30 17.95
C ILE A 10 -38.41 19.74 18.06
N GLU A 11 -37.87 19.98 19.25
CA GLU A 11 -36.46 20.31 19.46
C GLU A 11 -35.57 19.12 19.02
N LEU A 12 -35.96 17.89 19.39
CA LEU A 12 -35.24 16.70 18.97
C LEU A 12 -35.30 16.52 17.45
N LEU A 13 -36.47 16.73 16.84
CA LEU A 13 -36.68 16.54 15.40
C LEU A 13 -35.85 17.54 14.58
N ILE A 14 -35.77 18.80 14.98
CA ILE A 14 -34.95 19.81 14.30
C ILE A 14 -33.45 19.44 14.38
N VAL A 15 -32.96 19.03 15.55
CA VAL A 15 -31.55 18.67 15.75
C VAL A 15 -31.17 17.48 14.88
N VAL A 16 -32.00 16.42 14.83
CA VAL A 16 -31.75 15.24 13.98
C VAL A 16 -31.77 15.63 12.49
N ALA A 17 -32.71 16.49 12.08
CA ALA A 17 -32.77 16.95 10.67
C ALA A 17 -31.49 17.69 10.25
N ILE A 18 -30.96 18.58 11.09
CA ILE A 18 -29.71 19.31 10.82
C ILE A 18 -28.52 18.33 10.75
N ILE A 19 -28.42 17.38 11.69
CA ILE A 19 -27.35 16.37 11.69
C ILE A 19 -27.39 15.53 10.40
N LEU A 20 -28.55 15.11 9.95
CA LEU A 20 -28.71 14.31 8.73
C LEU A 20 -28.30 15.10 7.46
N ILE A 21 -28.61 16.39 7.40
CA ILE A 21 -28.19 17.25 6.27
C ILE A 21 -26.67 17.36 6.23
N ILE A 22 -26.04 17.62 7.37
CA ILE A 22 -24.57 17.71 7.45
C ILE A 22 -23.92 16.37 7.12
N ALA A 23 -24.44 15.27 7.66
CA ALA A 23 -23.93 13.93 7.41
C ALA A 23 -24.03 13.52 5.94
N ALA A 24 -25.12 13.86 5.24
CA ALA A 24 -25.31 13.57 3.83
C ALA A 24 -24.24 14.19 2.91
N ILE A 25 -23.69 15.34 3.30
CA ILE A 25 -22.61 16.01 2.55
C ILE A 25 -21.23 15.53 3.02
N ALA A 26 -21.06 15.30 4.33
CA ALA A 26 -19.76 15.00 4.92
C ALA A 26 -19.28 13.57 4.62
N ILE A 27 -20.17 12.56 4.66
CA ILE A 27 -19.79 11.15 4.50
C ILE A 27 -19.15 10.87 3.13
N PRO A 28 -19.73 11.25 1.96
CA PRO A 28 -19.12 10.98 0.66
C PRO A 28 -17.80 11.73 0.47
N ASN A 29 -17.66 12.93 1.02
CA ASN A 29 -16.41 13.69 0.96
C ASN A 29 -15.32 13.06 1.81
N LEU A 30 -15.65 12.54 2.99
CA LEU A 30 -14.70 11.82 3.85
C LEU A 30 -14.21 10.53 3.20
N LEU A 31 -15.08 9.78 2.52
CA LEU A 31 -14.69 8.57 1.82
C LEU A 31 -13.68 8.86 0.70
N ARG A 32 -13.92 9.88 -0.11
CA ARG A 32 -13.00 10.33 -1.18
C ARG A 32 -11.65 10.79 -0.61
N ALA A 33 -11.66 11.54 0.48
CA ALA A 33 -10.46 11.98 1.16
C ALA A 33 -9.64 10.79 1.70
N ARG A 34 -10.32 9.78 2.26
CA ARG A 34 -9.68 8.55 2.72
C ARG A 34 -9.03 7.76 1.57
N ILE A 35 -9.73 7.60 0.44
CA ILE A 35 -9.19 6.94 -0.76
C ILE A 35 -7.93 7.67 -1.22
N SER A 36 -7.96 9.00 -1.36
CA SER A 36 -6.80 9.79 -1.77
C SER A 36 -5.61 9.67 -0.80
N ALA A 37 -5.87 9.64 0.50
CA ALA A 37 -4.83 9.44 1.51
C ALA A 37 -4.19 8.04 1.41
N ASN A 38 -5.00 7.00 1.21
CA ASN A 38 -4.52 5.62 1.03
C ASN A 38 -3.66 5.50 -0.24
N GLU A 39 -4.09 6.11 -1.35
CA GLU A 39 -3.35 6.12 -2.61
C GLU A 39 -1.99 6.83 -2.48
N SER A 40 -1.95 7.96 -1.79
CA SER A 40 -0.71 8.67 -1.48
C SER A 40 0.24 7.84 -0.60
N SER A 41 -0.32 7.14 0.39
CA SER A 41 0.42 6.19 1.24
C SER A 41 0.97 5.01 0.43
N ALA A 42 0.19 4.49 -0.54
CA ALA A 42 0.63 3.41 -1.42
C ALA A 42 1.80 3.84 -2.31
N ALA A 43 1.72 5.01 -2.95
CA ALA A 43 2.82 5.56 -3.75
C ALA A 43 4.10 5.76 -2.90
N SER A 44 3.95 6.26 -1.67
CA SER A 44 5.08 6.39 -0.73
C SER A 44 5.67 5.03 -0.34
N SER A 45 4.83 4.01 -0.14
CA SER A 45 5.28 2.64 0.18
C SER A 45 6.08 2.04 -0.98
N ILE A 46 5.68 2.26 -2.23
CA ILE A 46 6.45 1.83 -3.41
C ILE A 46 7.83 2.50 -3.45
N ARG A 47 7.92 3.81 -3.15
CA ARG A 47 9.23 4.50 -3.05
C ARG A 47 10.12 3.87 -1.97
N THR A 48 9.54 3.53 -0.83
CA THR A 48 10.26 2.85 0.25
C THR A 48 10.76 1.48 -0.19
N ILE A 49 9.94 0.70 -0.91
CA ILE A 49 10.34 -0.60 -1.47
C ILE A 49 11.47 -0.42 -2.49
N ASN A 50 11.38 0.55 -3.42
CA ASN A 50 12.43 0.82 -4.39
C ASN A 50 13.76 1.15 -3.71
N THR A 51 13.75 2.03 -2.69
CA THR A 51 14.96 2.35 -1.91
C THR A 51 15.51 1.11 -1.22
N GLY A 52 14.64 0.28 -0.64
CA GLY A 52 15.01 -1.01 -0.05
C GLY A 52 15.64 -1.96 -1.08
N GLN A 53 15.09 -2.04 -2.29
CA GLN A 53 15.62 -2.87 -3.37
C GLN A 53 17.04 -2.47 -3.79
N VAL A 54 17.29 -1.18 -3.95
CA VAL A 54 18.64 -0.67 -4.29
C VAL A 54 19.64 -0.98 -3.18
N SER A 55 19.25 -0.79 -1.93
CA SER A 55 20.09 -1.12 -0.77
C SER A 55 20.33 -2.62 -0.66
N TYR A 56 19.32 -3.44 -0.94
CA TYR A 56 19.42 -4.89 -0.95
C TYR A 56 20.40 -5.37 -2.02
N TYR A 57 20.27 -4.87 -3.26
CA TYR A 57 21.17 -5.21 -4.37
C TYR A 57 22.63 -4.88 -4.04
N SER A 58 22.90 -3.73 -3.44
CA SER A 58 24.25 -3.31 -3.07
C SER A 58 24.86 -4.16 -1.95
N THR A 59 24.03 -4.68 -1.04
CA THR A 59 24.47 -5.48 0.12
C THR A 59 24.62 -6.96 -0.24
N TYR A 60 23.75 -7.47 -1.12
CA TYR A 60 23.69 -8.89 -1.50
C TYR A 60 23.79 -9.09 -3.02
N PRO A 61 24.92 -8.72 -3.64
CA PRO A 61 25.03 -8.73 -5.11
C PRO A 61 24.89 -10.14 -5.73
N ALA A 62 25.19 -11.20 -5.00
CA ALA A 62 24.98 -12.57 -5.44
C ALA A 62 23.49 -12.96 -5.56
N GLN A 63 22.61 -12.26 -4.85
CA GLN A 63 21.16 -12.45 -4.94
C GLN A 63 20.52 -11.55 -6.01
N GLY A 64 21.14 -10.41 -6.29
CA GLY A 64 20.52 -9.36 -7.08
C GLY A 64 19.47 -8.58 -6.29
N TYR A 65 18.37 -8.19 -6.92
CA TYR A 65 17.19 -7.62 -6.23
C TYR A 65 16.41 -8.69 -5.47
N SER A 66 15.68 -8.29 -4.45
CA SER A 66 14.71 -9.19 -3.81
C SER A 66 13.44 -9.27 -4.66
N ALA A 67 13.30 -10.31 -5.47
CA ALA A 67 12.29 -10.35 -6.53
C ALA A 67 11.59 -11.72 -6.71
N ASN A 68 11.59 -12.53 -5.66
CA ASN A 68 10.85 -13.81 -5.60
C ASN A 68 9.53 -13.66 -4.86
N ALA A 69 8.80 -14.75 -4.66
CA ALA A 69 7.53 -14.77 -3.94
C ALA A 69 7.62 -14.25 -2.49
N THR A 70 8.79 -14.27 -1.87
CA THR A 70 9.06 -13.75 -0.53
C THR A 70 9.79 -12.40 -0.53
N ALA A 71 9.81 -11.71 -1.67
CA ALA A 71 10.62 -10.50 -1.88
C ALA A 71 10.40 -9.43 -0.81
N LEU A 72 9.15 -9.11 -0.49
CA LEU A 72 8.85 -8.12 0.55
C LEU A 72 9.25 -8.60 1.95
N ALA A 73 9.03 -9.88 2.27
CA ALA A 73 9.46 -10.45 3.55
C ALA A 73 10.98 -10.41 3.71
N ASN A 74 11.72 -10.69 2.63
CA ASN A 74 13.19 -10.62 2.64
C ASN A 74 13.73 -9.20 2.87
N LEU A 75 13.02 -8.17 2.41
CA LEU A 75 13.39 -6.77 2.66
C LEU A 75 13.12 -6.32 4.10
N GLY A 76 12.13 -6.93 4.74
CA GLY A 76 11.73 -6.60 6.11
C GLY A 76 12.48 -7.35 7.19
N PRO A 77 12.13 -7.11 8.46
CA PRO A 77 12.58 -7.93 9.56
C PRO A 77 11.85 -9.29 9.57
N PRO A 78 12.41 -10.35 10.17
CA PRO A 78 11.79 -11.68 10.20
C PRO A 78 10.63 -11.77 11.19
N ALA A 79 10.49 -10.82 12.10
CA ALA A 79 9.44 -10.74 13.09
C ALA A 79 9.13 -9.29 13.48
N ILE A 80 7.94 -9.07 14.07
CA ILE A 80 7.53 -7.75 14.58
C ILE A 80 8.48 -7.21 15.67
N THR A 81 9.22 -8.10 16.33
CA THR A 81 10.21 -7.75 17.36
C THR A 81 11.47 -7.10 16.82
N GLY A 82 11.64 -7.07 15.49
CA GLY A 82 12.76 -6.39 14.83
C GLY A 82 13.75 -7.31 14.11
N CYS A 83 14.91 -6.78 13.86
CA CYS A 83 15.98 -7.46 13.12
C CYS A 83 16.67 -8.53 13.95
N PRO A 84 17.28 -9.54 13.31
CA PRO A 84 18.01 -10.59 14.00
C PRO A 84 19.15 -10.03 14.84
N ALA A 85 19.39 -10.60 16.02
CA ALA A 85 20.50 -10.20 16.91
C ALA A 85 21.90 -10.36 16.26
N GLY A 86 22.01 -11.25 15.28
CA GLY A 86 23.23 -11.46 14.48
C GLY A 86 23.40 -10.48 13.30
N GLY A 87 22.50 -9.51 13.15
CA GLY A 87 22.48 -8.54 12.04
C GLY A 87 21.62 -8.98 10.85
N PRO A 88 21.44 -8.08 9.88
CA PRO A 88 20.65 -8.35 8.67
C PRO A 88 21.25 -9.48 7.81
N VAL A 89 20.38 -10.29 7.23
CA VAL A 89 20.73 -11.37 6.30
C VAL A 89 19.87 -11.25 5.03
N PHE A 90 20.24 -11.90 3.95
CA PHE A 90 19.53 -11.76 2.66
C PHE A 90 18.04 -12.19 2.71
N THR A 91 17.64 -13.03 3.69
CA THR A 91 16.24 -13.43 3.92
C THR A 91 15.52 -12.52 4.94
N ALA A 92 16.23 -11.56 5.54
CA ALA A 92 15.74 -10.64 6.56
C ALA A 92 16.61 -9.38 6.60
N ALA A 93 16.57 -8.59 5.53
CA ALA A 93 17.51 -7.49 5.31
C ALA A 93 17.20 -6.24 6.15
N CYS A 94 16.02 -6.15 6.75
CA CYS A 94 15.61 -5.06 7.63
C CYS A 94 15.67 -3.65 6.98
N LEU A 95 15.35 -3.58 5.71
CA LEU A 95 15.39 -2.34 4.93
C LEU A 95 14.03 -1.63 4.86
N ILE A 96 12.95 -2.36 5.16
CA ILE A 96 11.58 -1.82 5.24
C ILE A 96 10.92 -2.23 6.56
N ASP A 97 9.86 -1.53 6.95
CA ASP A 97 9.12 -1.82 8.18
C ASP A 97 8.35 -3.16 8.09
N TRP A 98 8.08 -3.77 9.26
CA TRP A 98 7.35 -5.03 9.37
C TRP A 98 5.98 -4.98 8.67
N ASN A 99 5.19 -3.92 8.91
CA ASN A 99 3.86 -3.83 8.33
C ASN A 99 3.88 -3.81 6.79
N LEU A 100 4.89 -3.15 6.20
CA LEU A 100 5.05 -3.13 4.74
C LEU A 100 5.54 -4.47 4.22
N SER A 101 6.46 -5.13 4.92
CA SER A 101 6.97 -6.44 4.51
C SER A 101 5.92 -7.54 4.52
N GLN A 102 4.89 -7.41 5.34
CA GLN A 102 3.76 -8.34 5.41
C GLN A 102 2.58 -7.95 4.51
N ALA A 103 2.55 -6.75 3.94
CA ALA A 103 1.44 -6.25 3.14
C ALA A 103 1.38 -6.89 1.74
N THR A 104 1.27 -8.22 1.68
CA THR A 104 1.31 -9.03 0.44
C THR A 104 -0.04 -9.60 0.04
N THR A 105 -1.06 -9.46 0.86
CA THR A 105 -2.40 -9.99 0.61
C THR A 105 -3.47 -8.98 1.00
N VAL A 106 -4.69 -9.19 0.54
CA VAL A 106 -5.85 -8.36 0.91
C VAL A 106 -6.06 -8.31 2.42
N ALA A 107 -5.84 -9.42 3.14
CA ALA A 107 -5.98 -9.49 4.60
C ALA A 107 -4.84 -8.77 5.33
N LEU A 108 -3.63 -8.83 4.78
CA LEU A 108 -2.43 -8.19 5.30
C LEU A 108 -2.10 -6.99 4.42
N ASN A 109 -2.80 -5.89 4.63
CA ASN A 109 -2.62 -4.67 3.84
C ASN A 109 -2.09 -3.52 4.70
N LYS A 110 -1.43 -2.56 4.07
CA LYS A 110 -0.98 -1.31 4.68
C LYS A 110 -1.75 -0.15 4.08
N SER A 111 -2.47 0.60 4.91
CA SER A 111 -3.31 1.72 4.47
C SER A 111 -4.27 1.36 3.33
N GLY A 112 -4.89 0.16 3.41
CA GLY A 112 -5.84 -0.31 2.40
C GLY A 112 -5.22 -0.75 1.08
N TYR A 113 -3.88 -0.92 1.00
CA TYR A 113 -3.15 -1.41 -0.16
C TYR A 113 -2.29 -2.62 0.19
N TYR A 114 -2.13 -3.54 -0.76
CA TYR A 114 -1.21 -4.66 -0.67
C TYR A 114 -0.29 -4.68 -1.89
N PHE A 115 0.89 -5.26 -1.74
CA PHE A 115 1.98 -5.10 -2.68
C PHE A 115 2.52 -6.45 -3.13
N GLY A 116 3.02 -6.50 -4.36
CA GLY A 116 3.73 -7.64 -4.92
C GLY A 116 5.02 -7.18 -5.58
N VAL A 117 6.00 -8.07 -5.59
CA VAL A 117 7.23 -7.89 -6.34
C VAL A 117 7.40 -9.07 -7.29
N THR A 118 7.66 -8.78 -8.54
CA THR A 118 7.88 -9.78 -9.60
C THR A 118 9.23 -9.59 -10.26
N SER A 119 9.77 -10.64 -10.86
CA SER A 119 10.95 -10.58 -11.70
C SER A 119 10.71 -11.35 -12.99
N THR A 120 11.42 -10.99 -14.05
CA THR A 120 11.47 -11.76 -15.30
C THR A 120 12.41 -12.96 -15.20
N SER A 121 13.35 -12.95 -14.24
CA SER A 121 14.28 -14.06 -14.00
C SER A 121 13.65 -15.12 -13.12
N ALA A 122 13.85 -16.39 -13.45
CA ALA A 122 13.36 -17.53 -12.67
C ALA A 122 14.23 -17.84 -11.43
N ALA A 123 15.48 -17.37 -11.40
CA ALA A 123 16.45 -17.63 -10.34
C ALA A 123 17.39 -16.44 -10.12
N ALA A 124 18.02 -16.41 -8.97
CA ALA A 124 19.04 -15.41 -8.64
C ALA A 124 20.31 -15.59 -9.53
N PRO A 125 21.07 -14.50 -9.80
CA PRO A 125 20.79 -13.15 -9.38
C PRO A 125 19.64 -12.50 -10.15
N TYR A 126 18.71 -11.87 -9.42
CA TYR A 126 17.60 -11.13 -10.01
C TYR A 126 18.10 -9.75 -10.45
N LEU A 127 18.25 -9.52 -11.74
CA LEU A 127 18.78 -8.25 -12.29
C LEU A 127 17.68 -7.22 -12.55
N GLN A 128 16.42 -7.65 -12.51
CA GLN A 128 15.26 -6.79 -12.72
C GLN A 128 14.18 -7.13 -11.72
N TYR A 129 13.40 -6.11 -11.34
CA TYR A 129 12.20 -6.28 -10.51
C TYR A 129 11.11 -5.32 -10.97
N THR A 130 9.89 -5.67 -10.65
CA THR A 130 8.74 -4.78 -10.73
C THR A 130 8.00 -4.87 -9.40
N VAL A 131 7.86 -3.74 -8.72
CA VAL A 131 6.96 -3.63 -7.59
C VAL A 131 5.62 -3.12 -8.05
N SER A 132 4.53 -3.66 -7.53
CA SER A 132 3.18 -3.19 -7.81
C SER A 132 2.34 -3.17 -6.54
N GLY A 133 1.36 -2.28 -6.50
CA GLY A 133 0.42 -2.12 -5.40
C GLY A 133 -1.00 -2.03 -5.90
N ALA A 134 -1.91 -2.74 -5.24
CA ALA A 134 -3.33 -2.78 -5.54
C ALA A 134 -4.17 -2.47 -4.30
N ALA A 135 -5.34 -1.86 -4.50
CA ALA A 135 -6.29 -1.61 -3.42
C ALA A 135 -6.84 -2.93 -2.87
N ALA A 136 -6.88 -3.07 -1.55
CA ALA A 136 -7.45 -4.23 -0.89
C ALA A 136 -8.96 -4.37 -1.14
N ALA A 137 -9.68 -3.24 -1.30
CA ALA A 137 -11.07 -3.20 -1.70
C ALA A 137 -11.26 -2.06 -2.73
N PHE A 138 -11.46 -2.43 -3.98
CA PHE A 138 -11.67 -1.49 -5.08
C PHE A 138 -12.86 -0.55 -4.80
N ASN A 139 -12.72 0.74 -5.10
CA ASN A 139 -13.67 1.81 -4.80
C ASN A 139 -13.96 2.07 -3.30
N GLN A 140 -13.30 1.37 -2.39
CA GLN A 140 -13.46 1.59 -0.95
C GLN A 140 -12.14 2.04 -0.28
N THR A 141 -11.05 1.34 -0.57
CA THR A 141 -9.72 1.68 -0.04
C THR A 141 -8.86 2.42 -1.05
N GLY A 142 -9.15 2.26 -2.36
CA GLY A 142 -8.48 2.91 -3.47
C GLY A 142 -9.14 2.58 -4.79
N VAL A 143 -8.78 3.32 -5.84
CA VAL A 143 -9.20 3.11 -7.23
C VAL A 143 -8.00 2.86 -8.13
N ARG A 144 -6.89 3.58 -7.86
CA ARG A 144 -5.67 3.48 -8.66
C ARG A 144 -4.79 2.32 -8.20
N GLY A 145 -4.18 1.63 -9.17
CA GLY A 145 -3.04 0.77 -8.92
C GLY A 145 -1.74 1.53 -9.17
N PHE A 146 -0.67 1.09 -8.55
CA PHE A 146 0.65 1.69 -8.70
C PHE A 146 1.66 0.62 -9.05
N CYS A 147 2.65 0.96 -9.89
CA CYS A 147 3.80 0.11 -10.13
C CYS A 147 5.07 0.93 -10.37
N SER A 148 6.20 0.28 -10.20
CA SER A 148 7.52 0.84 -10.50
C SER A 148 8.48 -0.29 -10.83
N ASN A 149 9.42 -0.01 -11.71
CA ASN A 149 10.51 -0.90 -12.08
C ASN A 149 11.82 -0.44 -11.41
N GLU A 150 12.93 -1.05 -11.84
CA GLU A 150 14.30 -0.69 -11.44
C GLU A 150 14.70 0.75 -11.78
N ASP A 151 13.97 1.43 -12.67
CA ASP A 151 14.15 2.86 -12.98
C ASP A 151 13.69 3.79 -11.84
N GLY A 152 12.93 3.24 -10.87
CA GLY A 152 12.40 3.99 -9.73
C GLY A 152 11.23 4.92 -10.08
N VAL A 153 10.81 4.98 -11.34
CA VAL A 153 9.68 5.80 -11.78
C VAL A 153 8.36 5.13 -11.37
N ILE A 154 7.48 5.90 -10.75
CA ILE A 154 6.17 5.39 -10.35
C ILE A 154 5.15 5.65 -11.46
N HIS A 155 4.49 4.60 -11.86
CA HIS A 155 3.38 4.60 -12.80
C HIS A 155 2.07 4.33 -12.06
N ALA A 156 0.97 4.90 -12.52
CA ALA A 156 -0.34 4.70 -11.93
C ALA A 156 -1.38 4.31 -12.98
N ASN A 157 -2.08 3.21 -12.74
CA ASN A 157 -3.28 2.87 -13.51
C ASN A 157 -4.50 3.53 -12.84
N PRO A 158 -5.27 4.37 -13.56
CA PRO A 158 -6.37 5.13 -12.98
C PRO A 158 -7.56 4.27 -12.52
N SER A 159 -7.65 3.02 -12.98
CA SER A 159 -8.71 2.08 -12.59
C SER A 159 -8.16 0.65 -12.58
N PHE A 160 -7.60 0.23 -11.45
CA PHE A 160 -6.94 -1.07 -11.33
C PHE A 160 -7.63 -1.94 -10.27
N ASN A 161 -8.30 -2.99 -10.72
CA ASN A 161 -8.99 -3.96 -9.88
C ASN A 161 -8.46 -5.38 -10.14
N ALA A 162 -7.17 -5.58 -9.87
CA ALA A 162 -6.50 -6.88 -10.00
C ALA A 162 -5.44 -7.05 -8.92
N ALA A 163 -4.90 -8.26 -8.79
CA ALA A 163 -3.79 -8.52 -7.88
C ALA A 163 -2.51 -7.77 -8.30
N PRO A 164 -1.62 -7.39 -7.36
CA PRO A 164 -0.39 -6.67 -7.65
C PRO A 164 0.70 -7.62 -8.21
N THR A 165 0.43 -8.21 -9.37
CA THR A 165 1.32 -9.11 -10.10
C THR A 165 1.69 -8.53 -11.47
N VAL A 166 1.85 -7.20 -11.53
CA VAL A 166 2.16 -6.47 -12.75
C VAL A 166 3.60 -6.79 -13.19
N THR A 167 3.77 -7.10 -14.49
CA THR A 167 5.11 -7.31 -15.08
C THR A 167 5.71 -5.98 -15.53
N SER A 168 7.03 -5.94 -15.74
CA SER A 168 7.77 -4.76 -16.19
C SER A 168 7.20 -4.19 -17.50
N ALA A 169 6.91 -5.04 -18.48
CA ALA A 169 6.31 -4.61 -19.75
C ALA A 169 4.92 -3.96 -19.59
N VAL A 170 4.11 -4.48 -18.67
CA VAL A 170 2.77 -3.91 -18.37
C VAL A 170 2.90 -2.60 -17.61
N CYS A 171 3.81 -2.52 -16.63
CA CYS A 171 4.07 -1.30 -15.87
C CYS A 171 4.52 -0.13 -16.77
N ALA A 172 5.38 -0.41 -17.74
CA ALA A 172 5.88 0.58 -18.71
C ALA A 172 4.89 0.89 -19.85
N SER A 173 3.72 0.27 -19.87
CA SER A 173 2.74 0.46 -20.94
C SER A 173 1.95 1.76 -20.79
N ALA A 174 1.30 2.18 -21.89
CA ALA A 174 0.42 3.37 -21.90
C ALA A 174 -0.78 3.28 -20.94
N ALA A 175 -1.16 2.08 -20.47
CA ALA A 175 -2.20 1.88 -19.46
C ALA A 175 -1.75 2.32 -18.04
N TRP A 176 -0.45 2.56 -17.86
CA TRP A 176 0.18 2.97 -16.61
C TRP A 176 1.01 4.24 -16.85
N PRO A 177 0.38 5.42 -17.00
CA PRO A 177 1.11 6.68 -17.15
C PRO A 177 1.94 6.98 -15.89
N GLN A 178 3.02 7.73 -16.08
CA GLN A 178 3.83 8.25 -14.97
C GLN A 178 3.00 9.19 -14.08
N LEU A 179 3.28 9.14 -12.78
CA LEU A 179 2.69 10.01 -11.78
C LEU A 179 3.29 11.41 -11.83
#